data_7216ba6ed3f1f94bf638455c3829415b
#
_entry.id   7216ba6ed3f1f94bf638455c3829415b
#
_cell.length_a   1.000
_cell.length_b   1.000
_cell.length_c   1.000
_cell.angle_alpha   90.00
_cell.angle_beta   90.00
_cell.angle_gamma   90.00
#
_symmetry.space_group_name_H-M   'P 1'
#
loop_
_entity.id
_entity.type
_entity.pdbx_description
1 polymer ?
#
loop_
_entity_poly.entity_id
_entity_poly.type
_entity_poly.pdbx_seq_one_letter_code
_entity_poly.pdbx_strand_id
1 'polypeptide(L)'
;MSTNLNFTNIRLSRELLKLQSDKLEGIIIETPTDLMIWNAKIKGPQNSPFENGIFDIQLKFNTDYPIKPPSVKFLTQMYHPNIYRDGKICIDILQSEWTPAQNIRTILISIISLLMDPNTSSPANRDAANLYNSDITAYEQKVKDIINLSK
;
A
#
# COMPACT_ATOMS: atom_id res chain seq x y z
N MET A 1 24.37 13.27 -14.31
CA MET A 1 23.28 12.37 -13.90
C MET A 1 23.87 10.99 -13.60
N SER A 2 23.48 10.39 -12.49
CA SER A 2 24.04 9.09 -12.12
C SER A 2 23.49 7.97 -13.02
N THR A 3 24.31 6.94 -13.28
CA THR A 3 23.88 5.73 -13.99
C THR A 3 22.71 5.06 -13.26
N ASN A 4 22.71 5.06 -11.91
CA ASN A 4 21.65 4.47 -11.09
C ASN A 4 20.28 5.12 -11.35
N LEU A 5 20.25 6.46 -11.47
CA LEU A 5 19.00 7.16 -11.78
C LEU A 5 18.44 6.74 -13.14
N ASN A 6 19.32 6.57 -14.15
CA ASN A 6 18.89 6.13 -15.48
C ASN A 6 18.30 4.72 -15.45
N PHE A 7 18.91 3.78 -14.75
CA PHE A 7 18.39 2.43 -14.59
C PHE A 7 17.06 2.44 -13.85
N THR A 8 16.96 3.23 -12.79
CA THR A 8 15.72 3.35 -12.03
C THR A 8 14.59 3.91 -12.90
N ASN A 9 14.86 4.97 -13.67
CA ASN A 9 13.84 5.55 -14.56
C ASN A 9 13.39 4.57 -15.64
N ILE A 10 14.30 3.81 -16.23
CA ILE A 10 13.97 2.79 -17.23
C ILE A 10 13.06 1.72 -16.60
N ARG A 11 13.42 1.23 -15.43
CA ARG A 11 12.63 0.23 -14.72
C ARG A 11 11.23 0.75 -14.39
N LEU A 12 11.13 1.95 -13.84
CA LEU A 12 9.84 2.55 -13.46
C LEU A 12 8.96 2.82 -14.69
N SER A 13 9.56 3.27 -15.79
CA SER A 13 8.83 3.49 -17.04
C SER A 13 8.24 2.20 -17.58
N ARG A 14 8.98 1.10 -17.52
CA ARG A 14 8.50 -0.22 -17.93
C ARG A 14 7.35 -0.71 -17.06
N GLU A 15 7.49 -0.54 -15.76
CA GLU A 15 6.42 -0.95 -14.82
C GLU A 15 5.15 -0.13 -15.05
N LEU A 16 5.29 1.17 -15.27
CA LEU A 16 4.15 2.05 -15.55
C LEU A 16 3.41 1.61 -16.80
N LEU A 17 4.14 1.35 -17.89
CA LEU A 17 3.53 0.88 -19.15
C LEU A 17 2.78 -0.43 -18.97
N LYS A 18 3.34 -1.38 -18.22
CA LYS A 18 2.68 -2.65 -17.93
C LYS A 18 1.40 -2.44 -17.13
N LEU A 19 1.43 -1.57 -16.13
CA LEU A 19 0.26 -1.31 -15.29
C LEU A 19 -0.82 -0.54 -16.04
N GLN A 20 -0.45 0.28 -17.01
CA GLN A 20 -1.41 0.98 -17.88
C GLN A 20 -2.05 0.05 -18.90
N SER A 21 -1.32 -0.94 -19.42
CA SER A 21 -1.84 -1.89 -20.40
C SER A 21 -2.57 -3.07 -19.77
N ASP A 22 -2.17 -3.47 -18.56
CA ASP A 22 -2.78 -4.57 -17.81
C ASP A 22 -3.12 -4.06 -16.41
N LYS A 23 -4.26 -3.39 -16.31
CA LYS A 23 -4.68 -2.70 -15.09
C LYS A 23 -5.06 -3.67 -13.98
N LEU A 24 -4.71 -3.29 -12.75
CA LEU A 24 -5.16 -3.99 -11.55
C LEU A 24 -6.59 -3.57 -11.21
N GLU A 25 -7.46 -4.56 -10.97
CA GLU A 25 -8.82 -4.29 -10.54
C GLU A 25 -8.81 -3.58 -9.16
N GLY A 26 -9.63 -2.53 -9.05
CA GLY A 26 -9.76 -1.79 -7.80
C GLY A 26 -8.62 -0.83 -7.51
N ILE A 27 -7.69 -0.63 -8.44
CA ILE A 27 -6.57 0.28 -8.28
C ILE A 27 -6.54 1.26 -9.44
N ILE A 28 -6.45 2.55 -9.13
CA ILE A 28 -6.29 3.61 -10.11
C ILE A 28 -4.93 4.25 -9.85
N ILE A 29 -4.01 4.12 -10.82
CA ILE A 29 -2.70 4.75 -10.74
C ILE A 29 -2.75 6.06 -11.50
N GLU A 30 -2.46 7.16 -10.81
CA GLU A 30 -2.36 8.46 -11.45
C GLU A 30 -1.07 8.52 -12.28
N THR A 31 -1.15 9.11 -13.48
CA THR A 31 0.05 9.29 -14.30
C THR A 31 1.01 10.21 -13.55
N PRO A 32 2.21 9.74 -13.17
CA PRO A 32 3.11 10.55 -12.37
C PRO A 32 3.71 11.69 -13.18
N THR A 33 3.76 12.89 -12.58
CA THR A 33 4.52 14.02 -13.11
C THR A 33 6.00 13.89 -12.79
N ASP A 34 6.31 13.30 -11.64
CA ASP A 34 7.64 12.88 -11.23
C ASP A 34 7.64 11.36 -11.15
N LEU A 35 8.44 10.71 -12.01
CA LEU A 35 8.47 9.25 -12.09
C LEU A 35 8.91 8.58 -10.78
N MET A 36 9.57 9.33 -9.89
CA MET A 36 10.03 8.84 -8.59
C MET A 36 8.95 8.92 -7.50
N ILE A 37 7.80 9.53 -7.80
CA ILE A 37 6.68 9.66 -6.85
C ILE A 37 5.39 9.26 -7.55
N TRP A 38 4.80 8.15 -7.09
CA TRP A 38 3.54 7.65 -7.64
C TRP A 38 2.41 7.81 -6.64
N ASN A 39 1.27 8.27 -7.12
CA ASN A 39 0.05 8.32 -6.34
C ASN A 39 -0.99 7.40 -6.97
N ALA A 40 -1.69 6.67 -6.13
CA ALA A 40 -2.72 5.74 -6.57
C ALA A 40 -3.90 5.77 -5.60
N LYS A 41 -5.04 5.29 -6.08
CA LYS A 41 -6.23 5.08 -5.27
C LYS A 41 -6.52 3.59 -5.20
N ILE A 42 -6.73 3.09 -3.99
CA ILE A 42 -7.09 1.69 -3.76
C ILE A 42 -8.53 1.66 -3.28
N LYS A 43 -9.36 0.93 -4.00
CA LYS A 43 -10.71 0.63 -3.56
C LYS A 43 -10.65 -0.48 -2.50
N GLY A 44 -11.36 -0.30 -1.40
CA GLY A 44 -11.41 -1.31 -0.35
C GLY A 44 -11.90 -2.65 -0.88
N PRO A 45 -11.24 -3.76 -0.52
CA PRO A 45 -11.60 -5.07 -1.04
C PRO A 45 -13.00 -5.49 -0.57
N GLN A 46 -13.74 -6.18 -1.45
CA GLN A 46 -15.03 -6.75 -1.09
C GLN A 46 -14.86 -7.77 0.04
N ASN A 47 -15.88 -7.84 0.89
CA ASN A 47 -15.91 -8.75 2.06
C ASN A 47 -14.87 -8.39 3.13
N SER A 48 -14.39 -7.17 3.12
CA SER A 48 -13.57 -6.60 4.18
C SER A 48 -14.28 -5.38 4.78
N PRO A 49 -13.89 -4.94 5.98
CA PRO A 49 -14.49 -3.74 6.56
C PRO A 49 -14.13 -2.47 5.78
N PHE A 50 -13.17 -2.54 4.86
CA PHE A 50 -12.74 -1.43 4.00
C PHE A 50 -13.55 -1.30 2.71
N GLU A 51 -14.51 -2.18 2.47
CA GLU A 51 -15.21 -2.38 1.19
C GLU A 51 -15.78 -1.10 0.57
N ASN A 52 -16.28 -0.18 1.37
CA ASN A 52 -16.91 1.04 0.86
C ASN A 52 -15.98 2.25 0.81
N GLY A 53 -14.70 2.04 1.06
CA GLY A 53 -13.71 3.11 1.07
C GLY A 53 -12.89 3.17 -0.20
N ILE A 54 -12.34 4.36 -0.47
CA ILE A 54 -11.32 4.60 -1.49
C ILE A 54 -10.18 5.30 -0.78
N PHE A 55 -8.97 4.74 -0.89
CA PHE A 55 -7.83 5.15 -0.09
C PHE A 55 -6.70 5.65 -0.98
N ASP A 56 -6.16 6.81 -0.66
CA ASP A 56 -5.00 7.36 -1.35
C ASP A 56 -3.72 6.74 -0.80
N ILE A 57 -2.86 6.28 -1.69
CA ILE A 57 -1.57 5.68 -1.36
C ILE A 57 -0.48 6.34 -2.18
N GLN A 58 0.69 6.49 -1.59
CA GLN A 58 1.84 7.10 -2.24
C GLN A 58 3.05 6.19 -2.16
N LEU A 59 3.75 6.03 -3.30
CA LEU A 59 4.99 5.28 -3.40
C LEU A 59 6.10 6.26 -3.79
N LYS A 60 7.16 6.31 -2.98
CA LYS A 60 8.34 7.13 -3.27
C LYS A 60 9.52 6.23 -3.52
N PHE A 61 10.16 6.44 -4.66
CA PHE A 61 11.30 5.67 -5.10
C PHE A 61 12.58 6.47 -4.91
N ASN A 62 13.69 5.78 -4.80
CA ASN A 62 15.02 6.38 -4.82
C ASN A 62 15.87 5.71 -5.90
N THR A 63 17.08 6.19 -6.11
CA THR A 63 17.98 5.70 -7.17
C THR A 63 18.49 4.28 -6.93
N ASP A 64 18.21 3.70 -5.77
CA ASP A 64 18.53 2.30 -5.46
C ASP A 64 17.42 1.32 -5.87
N TYR A 65 16.23 1.82 -6.25
CA TYR A 65 15.18 0.95 -6.77
C TYR A 65 15.61 0.35 -8.11
N PRO A 66 15.45 -0.92 -8.37
CA PRO A 66 14.73 -1.96 -7.61
C PRO A 66 15.58 -2.76 -6.62
N ILE A 67 16.83 -2.39 -6.37
CA ILE A 67 17.67 -3.07 -5.38
C ILE A 67 17.04 -2.91 -3.98
N LYS A 68 16.57 -1.69 -3.70
CA LYS A 68 15.80 -1.38 -2.49
C LYS A 68 14.35 -1.09 -2.83
N PRO A 69 13.42 -1.42 -1.93
CA PRO A 69 12.01 -1.14 -2.16
C PRO A 69 11.71 0.35 -2.07
N PRO A 70 10.55 0.79 -2.60
CA PRO A 70 10.08 2.15 -2.37
C PRO A 70 9.62 2.35 -0.93
N SER A 71 9.49 3.60 -0.53
CA SER A 71 8.76 3.98 0.68
C SER A 71 7.28 4.10 0.31
N VAL A 72 6.42 3.39 1.02
CA VAL A 72 4.98 3.32 0.70
C VAL A 72 4.16 3.69 1.93
N LYS A 73 3.20 4.58 1.73
CA LYS A 73 2.29 4.94 2.82
C LYS A 73 0.90 5.29 2.31
N PHE A 74 -0.11 5.06 3.13
CA PHE A 74 -1.43 5.61 2.92
C PHE A 74 -1.44 7.08 3.29
N LEU A 75 -2.04 7.90 2.42
CA LEU A 75 -2.30 9.31 2.71
C LEU A 75 -3.65 9.47 3.41
N THR A 76 -4.59 8.58 3.13
CA THR A 76 -5.87 8.48 3.83
C THR A 76 -5.65 7.90 5.22
N GLN A 77 -6.37 8.41 6.22
CA GLN A 77 -6.33 7.84 7.57
C GLN A 77 -6.86 6.41 7.55
N MET A 78 -6.06 5.48 8.09
CA MET A 78 -6.39 4.05 8.13
C MET A 78 -6.40 3.56 9.58
N TYR A 79 -7.29 2.60 9.85
CA TYR A 79 -7.28 1.85 11.10
C TYR A 79 -7.07 0.37 10.80
N HIS A 80 -5.85 -0.10 11.01
CA HIS A 80 -5.45 -1.44 10.63
C HIS A 80 -4.24 -1.87 11.49
N PRO A 81 -4.17 -3.14 11.91
CA PRO A 81 -3.06 -3.63 12.76
C PRO A 81 -1.67 -3.37 12.18
N ASN A 82 -1.52 -3.34 10.85
CA ASN A 82 -0.21 -3.24 10.19
C ASN A 82 0.05 -1.88 9.54
N ILE A 83 -0.75 -0.88 9.86
CA ILE A 83 -0.56 0.48 9.33
C ILE A 83 -0.32 1.44 10.50
N TYR A 84 0.83 2.12 10.46
CA TYR A 84 1.19 3.13 11.45
C TYR A 84 0.28 4.35 11.33
N ARG A 85 0.27 5.16 12.39
CA ARG A 85 -0.56 6.38 12.42
C ARG A 85 -0.22 7.35 11.29
N ASP A 86 1.04 7.41 10.86
CA ASP A 86 1.49 8.27 9.75
C ASP A 86 1.18 7.68 8.38
N GLY A 87 0.59 6.49 8.31
CA GLY A 87 0.23 5.81 7.08
C GLY A 87 1.25 4.80 6.56
N LYS A 88 2.42 4.72 7.15
CA LYS A 88 3.43 3.73 6.75
C LYS A 88 2.90 2.32 6.97
N ILE A 89 3.29 1.42 6.10
CA ILE A 89 2.77 0.05 6.07
C ILE A 89 3.85 -0.92 6.54
N CYS A 90 3.54 -1.70 7.58
CA CYS A 90 4.41 -2.76 8.05
C CYS A 90 4.05 -4.06 7.31
N ILE A 91 4.81 -4.39 6.28
CA ILE A 91 4.57 -5.54 5.42
C ILE A 91 5.90 -6.14 4.96
N ASP A 92 5.98 -7.47 4.94
CA ASP A 92 7.23 -8.20 4.69
C ASP A 92 7.86 -7.86 3.34
N ILE A 93 7.05 -7.71 2.30
CA ILE A 93 7.56 -7.42 0.96
C ILE A 93 8.33 -6.10 0.88
N LEU A 94 8.01 -5.14 1.75
CA LEU A 94 8.71 -3.85 1.82
C LEU A 94 9.91 -3.87 2.76
N GLN A 95 10.19 -4.99 3.38
CA GLN A 95 11.26 -5.18 4.37
C GLN A 95 12.15 -6.37 3.98
N SER A 96 12.17 -7.39 4.83
CA SER A 96 13.06 -8.54 4.68
C SER A 96 12.82 -9.39 3.44
N GLU A 97 11.59 -9.39 2.92
CA GLU A 97 11.19 -10.20 1.75
C GLU A 97 11.33 -9.46 0.42
N TRP A 98 11.81 -8.21 0.43
CA TRP A 98 12.02 -7.48 -0.81
C TRP A 98 13.18 -8.06 -1.62
N THR A 99 12.96 -8.24 -2.90
CA THR A 99 14.02 -8.55 -3.88
C THR A 99 13.75 -7.76 -5.17
N PRO A 100 14.76 -7.58 -6.04
CA PRO A 100 14.56 -6.90 -7.32
C PRO A 100 13.60 -7.62 -8.28
N ALA A 101 13.25 -8.87 -8.00
CA ALA A 101 12.23 -9.61 -8.75
C ALA A 101 10.82 -9.15 -8.41
N GLN A 102 10.63 -8.49 -7.27
CA GLN A 102 9.36 -7.86 -6.90
C GLN A 102 9.16 -6.59 -7.73
N ASN A 103 7.94 -6.08 -7.74
CA ASN A 103 7.60 -4.89 -8.51
C ASN A 103 6.43 -4.13 -7.87
N ILE A 104 6.04 -3.03 -8.48
CA ILE A 104 4.94 -2.20 -7.97
C ILE A 104 3.63 -3.01 -7.94
N ARG A 105 3.37 -3.83 -8.95
CA ARG A 105 2.19 -4.69 -8.99
C ARG A 105 2.12 -5.61 -7.78
N THR A 106 3.23 -6.29 -7.46
CA THR A 106 3.26 -7.21 -6.31
C THR A 106 3.12 -6.47 -4.98
N ILE A 107 3.67 -5.26 -4.87
CA ILE A 107 3.49 -4.41 -3.69
C ILE A 107 1.99 -4.10 -3.50
N LEU A 108 1.33 -3.62 -4.54
CA LEU A 108 -0.08 -3.22 -4.45
C LEU A 108 -1.00 -4.41 -4.16
N ILE A 109 -0.75 -5.55 -4.79
CA ILE A 109 -1.51 -6.79 -4.51
C ILE A 109 -1.31 -7.22 -3.06
N SER A 110 -0.09 -7.15 -2.55
CA SER A 110 0.22 -7.52 -1.17
C SER A 110 -0.49 -6.60 -0.17
N ILE A 111 -0.58 -5.31 -0.47
CA ILE A 111 -1.29 -4.34 0.38
C ILE A 111 -2.79 -4.65 0.40
N ILE A 112 -3.39 -4.97 -0.73
CA ILE A 112 -4.80 -5.37 -0.79
C ILE A 112 -5.04 -6.62 0.06
N SER A 113 -4.17 -7.62 -0.05
CA SER A 113 -4.25 -8.83 0.78
C SER A 113 -4.16 -8.50 2.26
N LEU A 114 -3.30 -7.56 2.63
CA LEU A 114 -3.12 -7.14 4.02
C LEU A 114 -4.38 -6.47 4.56
N LEU A 115 -5.09 -5.69 3.76
CA LEU A 115 -6.35 -5.08 4.17
C LEU A 115 -7.41 -6.13 4.50
N MET A 116 -7.40 -7.25 3.79
CA MET A 116 -8.34 -8.35 4.03
C MET A 116 -7.93 -9.23 5.21
N ASP A 117 -6.63 -9.40 5.42
CA ASP A 117 -6.08 -10.41 6.32
C ASP A 117 -4.92 -9.83 7.13
N PRO A 118 -5.24 -9.10 8.22
CA PRO A 118 -4.20 -8.49 9.05
C PRO A 118 -3.29 -9.51 9.72
N ASN A 119 -2.02 -9.13 9.88
CA ASN A 119 -1.04 -9.89 10.65
C ASN A 119 -0.89 -9.23 12.02
N THR A 120 -1.40 -9.88 13.06
CA THR A 120 -1.42 -9.34 14.42
C THR A 120 -0.20 -9.73 15.27
N SER A 121 0.73 -10.52 14.72
CA SER A 121 1.91 -11.00 15.46
C SER A 121 2.97 -9.91 15.67
N SER A 122 3.05 -8.94 14.73
CA SER A 122 3.99 -7.81 14.84
C SER A 122 3.27 -6.52 14.44
N PRO A 123 2.42 -6.00 15.33
CA PRO A 123 1.54 -4.90 14.94
C PRO A 123 2.25 -3.55 14.89
N ALA A 124 1.89 -2.75 13.87
CA ALA A 124 2.21 -1.33 13.78
C ALA A 124 1.25 -0.50 14.63
N ASN A 125 0.01 -0.97 14.75
CA ASN A 125 -1.04 -0.36 15.56
C ASN A 125 -1.55 -1.40 16.55
N ARG A 126 -1.09 -1.32 17.79
CA ARG A 126 -1.43 -2.30 18.82
C ARG A 126 -2.90 -2.25 19.21
N ASP A 127 -3.48 -1.06 19.24
CA ASP A 127 -4.91 -0.89 19.54
C ASP A 127 -5.76 -1.66 18.51
N ALA A 128 -5.49 -1.47 17.24
CA ALA A 128 -6.18 -2.17 16.17
C ALA A 128 -5.98 -3.68 16.23
N ALA A 129 -4.74 -4.13 16.51
CA ALA A 129 -4.43 -5.55 16.62
C ALA A 129 -5.16 -6.20 17.81
N ASN A 130 -5.17 -5.53 18.95
CA ASN A 130 -5.86 -6.02 20.13
C ASN A 130 -7.38 -6.10 19.91
N LEU A 131 -7.95 -5.08 19.29
CA LEU A 131 -9.37 -5.06 19.00
C LEU A 131 -9.74 -6.13 17.98
N TYR A 132 -8.92 -6.31 16.94
CA TYR A 132 -9.11 -7.36 15.94
C TYR A 132 -9.15 -8.74 16.58
N ASN A 133 -8.25 -9.00 17.52
CA ASN A 133 -8.16 -10.32 18.19
C ASN A 133 -9.24 -10.54 19.25
N SER A 134 -9.68 -9.48 19.95
CA SER A 134 -10.60 -9.61 21.08
C SER A 134 -12.06 -9.39 20.70
N ASP A 135 -12.35 -8.53 19.71
CA ASP A 135 -13.70 -8.18 19.31
C ASP A 135 -13.71 -7.73 17.84
N ILE A 136 -13.84 -8.71 16.95
CA ILE A 136 -13.78 -8.46 15.50
C ILE A 136 -14.92 -7.54 15.05
N THR A 137 -16.08 -7.65 15.64
CA THR A 137 -17.24 -6.80 15.29
C THR A 137 -16.96 -5.35 15.63
N ALA A 138 -16.38 -5.08 16.79
CA ALA A 138 -15.99 -3.73 17.20
C ALA A 138 -14.88 -3.17 16.30
N TYR A 139 -13.91 -4.01 15.93
CA TYR A 139 -12.85 -3.64 15.00
C TYR A 139 -13.43 -3.19 13.65
N GLU A 140 -14.31 -4.03 13.08
CA GLU A 140 -14.91 -3.73 11.78
C GLU A 140 -15.76 -2.46 11.82
N GLN A 141 -16.48 -2.25 12.91
CA GLN A 141 -17.28 -1.04 13.08
C GLN A 141 -16.40 0.21 13.16
N LYS A 142 -15.28 0.14 13.87
CA LYS A 142 -14.35 1.25 13.97
C LYS A 142 -13.72 1.61 12.63
N VAL A 143 -13.39 0.60 11.81
CA VAL A 143 -12.91 0.83 10.45
C VAL A 143 -13.95 1.57 9.63
N LYS A 144 -15.21 1.11 9.67
CA LYS A 144 -16.32 1.74 8.93
C LYS A 144 -16.55 3.18 9.39
N ASP A 145 -16.48 3.43 10.69
CA ASP A 145 -16.65 4.77 11.24
C ASP A 145 -15.57 5.73 10.73
N ILE A 146 -14.32 5.30 10.70
CA ILE A 146 -13.20 6.10 10.20
C ILE A 146 -13.35 6.38 8.71
N ILE A 147 -13.77 5.39 7.91
CA ILE A 147 -14.04 5.57 6.49
C ILE A 147 -15.13 6.63 6.28
N ASN A 148 -16.20 6.57 7.06
CA ASN A 148 -17.31 7.51 6.96
C ASN A 148 -16.90 8.94 7.33
N LEU A 149 -15.97 9.11 8.27
CA LEU A 149 -15.44 10.42 8.63
C LEU A 149 -14.63 11.05 7.49
N SER A 150 -14.05 10.23 6.61
CA SER A 150 -13.21 10.68 5.50
C SER A 150 -14.01 11.06 4.24
N LYS A 151 -15.30 10.78 4.22
CA LYS A 151 -16.17 11.07 3.07
C LYS A 151 -16.69 12.49 3.08
#